data_b9102799027e2341639b4605fc6ad4a3
#
_entry.id   b9102799027e2341639b4605fc6ad4a3
#
_cell.length_a   1.000
_cell.length_b   1.000
_cell.length_c   1.000
_cell.angle_alpha   90.00
_cell.angle_beta   90.00
_cell.angle_gamma   90.00
#
_symmetry.space_group_name_H-M   'P 1'
#
loop_
_entity.id
_entity.type
_entity.pdbx_description
1 polymer ?
#
loop_
_entity_poly.entity_id
_entity_poly.type
_entity_poly.pdbx_seq_one_letter_code
_entity_poly.pdbx_strand_id
1 'polypeptide(L)'
;MKTLYTRIIVTMFLILLLSGAISLLISNVAYYKWWQPSYSEKTERVAKIAESYVENHTDLDYDAFYTFLAATGYQLVVVDATDERRRFGGAFRDETISDKVIQSVRNGSPYQGMRDFPFHLFLLGLFDNELTNTYGFTLENGDVIFIRPDLSAQIRELHLFVGLFFALVTLLAFGLIAISTRSLVRPLQTLTNATTSVAMRKAPEHLPVERQDEIGTLARQFQNMSNEIDRTEARQRRFVSNVSHEFQSPLTSLGGYAEKLADGTEGESREYARVIEQETKRLSQLTKQLLLLSRLDENPPILETNVIVLQSVSEVIQTNAFILDQKGIAVVTDIPQDVVLKSDPVLLAQVWNNVLMNAVHASHDGGTIHITCTVDPGIVISVTDEGVGMDDETKEHLFDRFYRGDTARTTQGTGLGLAITSDIIDLHGGNITVESNLGTGTTVHLHF
;
A
#
# COMPACT_ATOMS: atom_id res chain seq x y z
N MET A 1 20.64 14.02 0.84
CA MET A 1 19.62 13.30 1.62
C MET A 1 19.14 12.12 0.79
N LYS A 2 19.79 10.94 0.94
CA LYS A 2 19.60 9.81 0.02
C LYS A 2 18.57 8.76 0.52
N THR A 3 18.13 8.81 1.78
CA THR A 3 17.20 7.83 2.31
C THR A 3 15.88 8.46 2.77
N LEU A 4 14.77 7.74 2.65
CA LEU A 4 13.44 8.11 3.14
C LEU A 4 13.50 8.45 4.65
N TYR A 5 14.27 7.69 5.40
CA TYR A 5 14.56 7.89 6.82
C TYR A 5 15.06 9.32 7.12
N THR A 6 16.11 9.76 6.42
CA THR A 6 16.70 11.09 6.61
C THR A 6 15.72 12.20 6.23
N ARG A 7 14.93 12.01 5.16
CA ARG A 7 13.91 12.98 4.76
C ARG A 7 12.83 13.14 5.83
N ILE A 8 12.30 12.06 6.38
CA ILE A 8 11.26 12.10 7.41
C ILE A 8 11.78 12.80 8.67
N ILE A 9 12.97 12.45 9.17
CA ILE A 9 13.56 13.11 10.35
C ILE A 9 13.74 14.61 10.12
N VAL A 10 14.32 15.00 8.99
CA VAL A 10 14.55 16.41 8.68
C VAL A 10 13.22 17.16 8.51
N THR A 11 12.24 16.58 7.85
CA THR A 11 10.91 17.21 7.69
C THR A 11 10.23 17.39 9.04
N MET A 12 10.25 16.39 9.93
CA MET A 12 9.68 16.49 11.27
C MET A 12 10.42 17.52 12.12
N PHE A 13 11.75 17.58 12.02
CA PHE A 13 12.54 18.61 12.71
C PHE A 13 12.21 20.02 12.21
N LEU A 14 12.09 20.21 10.91
CA LEU A 14 11.68 21.49 10.31
C LEU A 14 10.27 21.91 10.74
N ILE A 15 9.34 20.97 10.80
CA ILE A 15 7.97 21.23 11.29
C ILE A 15 8.01 21.66 12.75
N LEU A 16 8.81 21.02 13.58
CA LEU A 16 8.95 21.35 15.00
C LEU A 16 9.55 22.75 15.18
N LEU A 17 10.60 23.09 14.43
CA LEU A 17 11.19 24.43 14.44
C LEU A 17 10.20 25.50 13.95
N LEU A 18 9.50 25.25 12.85
CA LEU A 18 8.54 26.20 12.29
C LEU A 18 7.36 26.40 13.23
N SER A 19 6.84 25.32 13.81
CA SER A 19 5.77 25.36 14.82
C SER A 19 6.21 26.14 16.06
N GLY A 20 7.44 25.94 16.55
CA GLY A 20 8.02 26.71 17.64
C GLY A 20 8.11 28.21 17.32
N ALA A 21 8.61 28.56 16.15
CA ALA A 21 8.72 29.95 15.70
C ALA A 21 7.34 30.63 15.58
N ILE A 22 6.36 29.95 14.99
CA ILE A 22 4.99 30.45 14.86
C ILE A 22 4.33 30.60 16.25
N SER A 23 4.51 29.65 17.15
CA SER A 23 4.00 29.71 18.51
C SER A 23 4.58 30.90 19.28
N LEU A 24 5.89 31.15 19.13
CA LEU A 24 6.58 32.29 19.73
C LEU A 24 6.03 33.63 19.21
N LEU A 25 5.78 33.72 17.90
CA LEU A 25 5.19 34.91 17.27
C LEU A 25 3.77 35.17 17.79
N ILE A 26 2.94 34.12 17.84
CA ILE A 26 1.54 34.23 18.34
C ILE A 26 1.54 34.64 19.82
N SER A 27 2.38 33.99 20.64
CA SER A 27 2.52 34.31 22.06
C SER A 27 2.96 35.77 22.28
N ASN A 28 3.88 36.26 21.45
CA ASN A 28 4.36 37.64 21.50
C ASN A 28 3.25 38.64 21.19
N VAL A 29 2.48 38.40 20.12
CA VAL A 29 1.31 39.23 19.76
C VAL A 29 0.25 39.22 20.86
N ALA A 30 -0.02 38.04 21.42
CA ALA A 30 -1.00 37.87 22.51
C ALA A 30 -0.57 38.63 23.76
N TYR A 31 0.71 38.59 24.11
CA TYR A 31 1.26 39.37 25.22
C TYR A 31 1.02 40.87 25.06
N TYR A 32 1.42 41.44 23.93
CA TYR A 32 1.25 42.87 23.67
C TYR A 32 -0.21 43.32 23.64
N LYS A 33 -1.10 42.51 23.11
CA LYS A 33 -2.50 42.88 22.92
C LYS A 33 -3.35 42.76 24.19
N TRP A 34 -3.03 41.77 25.03
CA TRP A 34 -3.92 41.43 26.17
C TRP A 34 -3.26 41.56 27.55
N TRP A 35 -2.00 41.17 27.69
CA TRP A 35 -1.37 41.14 29.02
C TRP A 35 -0.65 42.45 29.38
N GLN A 36 0.06 43.06 28.48
CA GLN A 36 0.78 44.31 28.69
C GLN A 36 -0.13 45.44 29.23
N PRO A 37 -1.34 45.69 28.66
CA PRO A 37 -2.24 46.75 29.19
C PRO A 37 -2.65 46.48 30.62
N SER A 38 -2.91 45.22 30.98
CA SER A 38 -3.31 44.84 32.33
C SER A 38 -2.24 45.08 33.39
N TYR A 39 -0.95 44.91 33.03
CA TYR A 39 0.16 45.23 33.93
C TYR A 39 0.35 46.72 34.09
N SER A 40 0.19 47.53 33.04
CA SER A 40 0.24 48.96 33.09
C SER A 40 -0.81 49.57 33.99
N GLU A 41 -2.08 49.12 33.86
CA GLU A 41 -3.18 49.54 34.74
C GLU A 41 -2.93 49.25 36.22
N LYS A 42 -2.32 48.09 36.54
CA LYS A 42 -1.99 47.75 37.95
C LYS A 42 -0.96 48.71 38.51
N THR A 43 0.10 49.03 37.78
CA THR A 43 1.18 49.92 38.21
C THR A 43 0.62 51.38 38.37
N GLU A 44 -0.17 51.84 37.41
CA GLU A 44 -0.89 53.11 37.51
C GLU A 44 -1.84 53.20 38.74
N ARG A 45 -2.54 52.13 39.03
CA ARG A 45 -3.43 52.08 40.20
C ARG A 45 -2.63 52.19 41.50
N VAL A 46 -1.50 51.51 41.60
CA VAL A 46 -0.60 51.60 42.77
C VAL A 46 -0.05 53.02 42.90
N ALA A 47 0.36 53.67 41.81
CA ALA A 47 0.81 55.08 41.80
C ALA A 47 -0.31 56.00 42.32
N LYS A 48 -1.56 55.88 41.81
CA LYS A 48 -2.69 56.68 42.28
C LYS A 48 -3.05 56.45 43.75
N ILE A 49 -2.89 55.22 44.25
CA ILE A 49 -3.08 54.93 45.66
C ILE A 49 -1.97 55.61 46.50
N ALA A 50 -0.74 55.58 46.01
CA ALA A 50 0.40 56.27 46.64
C ALA A 50 0.22 57.80 46.68
N GLU A 51 -0.21 58.40 45.58
CA GLU A 51 -0.57 59.86 45.53
C GLU A 51 -1.64 60.18 46.54
N SER A 52 -2.77 59.48 46.54
CA SER A 52 -3.90 59.72 47.48
C SER A 52 -3.50 59.46 48.95
N TYR A 53 -2.60 58.52 49.19
CA TYR A 53 -2.09 58.30 50.53
C TYR A 53 -1.30 59.50 51.08
N VAL A 54 -0.39 60.03 50.25
CA VAL A 54 0.42 61.23 50.59
C VAL A 54 -0.44 62.47 50.78
N GLU A 55 -1.44 62.72 49.90
CA GLU A 55 -2.42 63.82 50.03
C GLU A 55 -3.17 63.82 51.37
N ASN A 56 -3.44 62.66 51.95
CA ASN A 56 -4.21 62.51 53.17
C ASN A 56 -3.35 62.45 54.44
N HIS A 57 -2.02 62.53 54.34
CA HIS A 57 -1.09 62.40 55.50
C HIS A 57 0.02 63.50 55.43
N THR A 58 -0.25 64.62 56.12
CA THR A 58 0.60 65.80 56.11
C THR A 58 1.89 65.70 56.91
N ASP A 59 2.04 64.70 57.76
CA ASP A 59 3.28 64.47 58.61
C ASP A 59 3.87 63.12 58.28
N LEU A 60 4.23 62.96 57.00
CA LEU A 60 4.75 61.69 56.47
C LEU A 60 6.24 61.66 56.37
N ASP A 61 6.89 60.61 56.93
CA ASP A 61 8.26 60.30 56.61
C ASP A 61 8.37 59.68 55.21
N TYR A 62 8.74 60.49 54.25
CA TYR A 62 8.82 60.09 52.83
C TYR A 62 9.76 58.94 52.56
N ASP A 63 10.95 58.88 53.28
CA ASP A 63 11.88 57.78 53.10
C ASP A 63 11.34 56.46 53.61
N ALA A 64 10.66 56.47 54.76
CA ALA A 64 9.95 55.31 55.27
C ALA A 64 8.83 54.86 54.33
N PHE A 65 8.09 55.81 53.74
CA PHE A 65 7.04 55.56 52.76
C PHE A 65 7.60 54.91 51.45
N TYR A 66 8.67 55.47 50.92
CA TYR A 66 9.32 54.87 49.71
C TYR A 66 9.83 53.47 50.00
N THR A 67 10.45 53.27 51.18
CA THR A 67 10.93 51.93 51.62
C THR A 67 9.78 50.95 51.72
N PHE A 68 8.66 51.36 52.35
CA PHE A 68 7.46 50.56 52.44
C PHE A 68 6.92 50.17 51.06
N LEU A 69 6.77 51.16 50.16
CA LEU A 69 6.28 50.93 48.79
C LEU A 69 7.22 49.94 48.05
N ALA A 70 8.52 50.08 48.23
CA ALA A 70 9.49 49.13 47.67
C ALA A 70 9.37 47.72 48.23
N ALA A 71 9.11 47.60 49.54
CA ALA A 71 8.93 46.32 50.21
C ALA A 71 7.65 45.57 49.73
N THR A 72 6.68 46.24 49.08
CA THR A 72 5.51 45.62 48.48
C THR A 72 5.77 44.99 47.09
N GLY A 73 7.06 44.95 46.69
CA GLY A 73 7.47 44.32 45.42
C GLY A 73 7.56 45.29 44.22
N TYR A 74 7.84 46.55 44.53
CA TYR A 74 8.11 47.57 43.53
C TYR A 74 9.54 48.12 43.63
N GLN A 75 10.07 48.55 42.52
CA GLN A 75 11.36 49.32 42.48
C GLN A 75 11.01 50.78 42.17
N LEU A 76 11.63 51.68 42.89
CA LEU A 76 11.40 53.11 42.74
C LEU A 76 12.70 53.84 42.47
N VAL A 77 12.64 54.83 41.59
CA VAL A 77 13.60 55.89 41.46
C VAL A 77 12.87 57.19 41.79
N VAL A 78 13.32 57.85 42.83
CA VAL A 78 12.77 59.13 43.32
C VAL A 78 13.75 60.22 42.91
N VAL A 79 13.28 61.26 42.24
CA VAL A 79 14.04 62.43 41.85
C VAL A 79 13.49 63.61 42.64
N ASP A 80 14.27 64.12 43.57
CA ASP A 80 13.82 65.23 44.41
C ASP A 80 13.84 66.61 43.68
N ALA A 81 13.47 67.67 44.39
CA ALA A 81 13.43 69.01 43.83
C ALA A 81 14.84 69.53 43.46
N THR A 82 15.93 68.94 43.94
CA THR A 82 17.30 69.31 43.63
C THR A 82 17.90 68.42 42.52
N ASP A 83 17.10 67.60 41.89
CA ASP A 83 17.48 66.61 40.85
C ASP A 83 18.41 65.48 41.42
N GLU A 84 18.46 65.29 42.76
CA GLU A 84 19.14 64.16 43.36
C GLU A 84 18.28 62.87 43.18
N ARG A 85 18.94 61.79 42.73
CA ARG A 85 18.25 60.51 42.44
C ARG A 85 18.46 59.56 43.58
N ARG A 86 17.37 59.17 44.26
CA ARG A 86 17.37 58.16 45.33
C ARG A 86 16.64 56.90 44.84
N ARG A 87 17.10 55.74 45.31
CA ARG A 87 16.58 54.42 44.92
C ARG A 87 16.04 53.70 46.11
N PHE A 88 14.89 53.02 45.89
CA PHE A 88 14.27 52.16 46.88
C PHE A 88 13.86 50.84 46.20
N GLY A 89 14.18 49.73 46.86
CA GLY A 89 14.02 48.38 46.29
C GLY A 89 15.23 47.92 45.46
N GLY A 90 15.01 47.01 44.50
CA GLY A 90 16.07 46.50 43.64
C GLY A 90 16.63 47.57 42.68
N ALA A 91 17.85 47.41 42.18
CA ALA A 91 18.47 48.36 41.25
C ALA A 91 17.81 48.28 39.87
N PHE A 92 17.56 49.44 39.27
CA PHE A 92 17.20 49.52 37.84
C PHE A 92 18.40 49.09 36.98
N ARG A 93 18.19 48.24 36.03
CA ARG A 93 19.27 47.79 35.13
C ARG A 93 19.68 48.88 34.13
N ASP A 94 18.73 49.70 33.70
CA ASP A 94 18.97 50.91 32.88
C ASP A 94 18.34 52.10 33.60
N GLU A 95 19.20 53.05 34.01
CA GLU A 95 18.83 54.21 34.79
C GLU A 95 18.73 55.49 33.93
N THR A 96 18.84 55.39 32.61
CA THR A 96 18.86 56.51 31.70
C THR A 96 17.47 57.14 31.50
N ILE A 97 16.83 57.55 32.63
CA ILE A 97 15.68 58.43 32.56
C ILE A 97 16.16 59.82 32.12
N SER A 98 15.76 60.24 30.91
CA SER A 98 16.20 61.53 30.37
C SER A 98 15.61 62.68 31.17
N ASP A 99 16.38 63.74 31.32
CA ASP A 99 15.93 64.94 32.01
C ASP A 99 14.65 65.52 31.41
N LYS A 100 14.42 65.33 30.11
CA LYS A 100 13.16 65.73 29.43
C LYS A 100 11.95 64.98 29.98
N VAL A 101 12.10 63.70 30.29
CA VAL A 101 11.02 62.86 30.88
C VAL A 101 10.76 63.31 32.32
N ILE A 102 11.82 63.57 33.12
CA ILE A 102 11.69 64.05 34.48
C ILE A 102 10.95 65.37 34.52
N GLN A 103 11.33 66.32 33.65
CA GLN A 103 10.69 67.65 33.54
C GLN A 103 9.21 67.51 33.09
N SER A 104 8.90 66.64 32.15
CA SER A 104 7.53 66.40 31.71
C SER A 104 6.64 65.87 32.85
N VAL A 105 7.17 64.93 33.63
CA VAL A 105 6.43 64.36 34.79
C VAL A 105 6.29 65.43 35.88
N ARG A 106 7.28 66.20 36.18
CA ARG A 106 7.24 67.33 37.13
C ARG A 106 6.19 68.39 36.74
N ASN A 107 5.94 68.56 35.43
CA ASN A 107 4.91 69.46 34.90
C ASN A 107 3.49 68.85 34.89
N GLY A 108 3.28 67.71 35.54
CA GLY A 108 1.99 67.05 35.68
C GLY A 108 1.59 66.12 34.54
N SER A 109 2.51 65.78 33.63
CA SER A 109 2.27 64.79 32.56
C SER A 109 2.83 63.43 33.00
N PRO A 110 2.01 62.45 33.42
CA PRO A 110 2.54 61.15 33.89
C PRO A 110 3.27 60.42 32.79
N TYR A 111 4.43 59.83 33.11
CA TYR A 111 5.15 58.95 32.22
C TYR A 111 4.56 57.56 32.16
N GLN A 112 4.21 57.08 31.00
CA GLN A 112 3.71 55.70 30.77
C GLN A 112 4.66 54.99 29.80
N GLY A 113 5.67 54.28 30.35
CA GLY A 113 6.70 53.62 29.55
C GLY A 113 6.15 52.62 28.52
N MET A 114 5.06 51.95 28.85
CA MET A 114 4.43 50.99 27.91
C MET A 114 3.80 51.67 26.69
N ARG A 115 3.34 52.91 26.80
CA ARG A 115 2.75 53.65 25.68
C ARG A 115 3.81 54.21 24.74
N ASP A 116 4.97 54.58 25.27
CA ASP A 116 5.96 55.36 24.58
C ASP A 116 7.06 54.49 23.89
N PHE A 117 7.05 53.17 24.13
CA PHE A 117 7.99 52.26 23.49
C PHE A 117 7.32 51.45 22.38
N PRO A 118 7.92 51.39 21.16
CA PRO A 118 7.37 50.67 20.04
C PRO A 118 7.47 49.15 20.23
N PHE A 119 6.57 48.43 19.53
CA PHE A 119 6.55 46.98 19.43
C PHE A 119 7.90 46.37 19.05
N HIS A 120 8.41 45.47 19.87
CA HIS A 120 9.60 44.67 19.58
C HIS A 120 9.23 43.22 19.23
N LEU A 121 9.78 42.69 18.13
CA LEU A 121 9.44 41.36 17.60
C LEU A 121 9.89 40.19 18.50
N PHE A 122 10.77 40.44 19.50
CA PHE A 122 11.30 39.41 20.37
C PHE A 122 11.00 39.73 21.85
N LEU A 123 10.25 38.77 22.49
CA LEU A 123 9.93 38.80 23.92
C LEU A 123 11.14 38.98 24.86
N LEU A 124 12.33 38.57 24.42
CA LEU A 124 13.57 38.69 25.21
C LEU A 124 13.97 40.11 25.54
N GLY A 125 13.61 41.09 24.68
CA GLY A 125 13.90 42.51 24.95
C GLY A 125 12.92 43.20 25.90
N LEU A 126 11.72 42.61 26.09
CA LEU A 126 10.67 43.18 26.94
C LEU A 126 10.95 43.08 28.45
N PHE A 127 11.56 41.95 28.84
CA PHE A 127 11.87 41.71 30.25
C PHE A 127 13.16 42.45 30.71
N ASP A 128 13.97 42.84 29.77
CA ASP A 128 15.24 43.54 30.02
C ASP A 128 15.12 45.07 29.90
N ASN A 129 14.08 45.63 29.26
CA ASN A 129 13.89 47.04 29.11
C ASN A 129 13.02 47.62 30.24
N GLU A 130 13.67 48.03 31.26
CA GLU A 130 13.09 48.49 32.52
C GLU A 130 12.25 49.76 32.39
N LEU A 131 12.57 50.65 31.42
CA LEU A 131 11.81 51.88 31.16
C LEU A 131 10.41 51.57 30.57
N THR A 132 10.25 50.48 29.85
CA THR A 132 8.98 50.09 29.25
C THR A 132 7.90 49.73 30.28
N ASN A 133 8.30 49.22 31.46
CA ASN A 133 7.40 48.79 32.53
C ASN A 133 7.28 49.83 33.64
N THR A 134 7.78 51.06 33.42
CA THR A 134 7.84 52.15 34.40
C THR A 134 6.67 53.11 34.26
N TYR A 135 6.08 53.48 35.38
CA TYR A 135 5.12 54.57 35.48
C TYR A 135 5.75 55.72 36.30
N GLY A 136 5.69 56.98 35.76
CA GLY A 136 6.23 58.14 36.43
C GLY A 136 5.16 59.15 36.82
N PHE A 137 5.18 59.62 38.05
CA PHE A 137 4.24 60.59 38.61
C PHE A 137 4.93 61.52 39.60
N THR A 138 4.26 62.60 39.97
CA THR A 138 4.83 63.61 40.90
C THR A 138 3.97 63.64 42.18
N LEU A 139 4.62 63.70 43.34
CA LEU A 139 3.95 63.88 44.63
C LEU A 139 3.87 65.37 44.99
N GLU A 140 3.04 65.73 45.99
CA GLU A 140 2.83 67.10 46.46
C GLU A 140 4.13 67.76 47.03
N ASN A 141 5.07 66.96 47.55
CA ASN A 141 6.38 67.45 48.02
C ASN A 141 7.31 67.86 46.84
N GLY A 142 6.93 67.65 45.57
CA GLY A 142 7.73 67.96 44.40
C GLY A 142 8.64 66.85 43.95
N ASP A 143 8.65 65.69 44.62
CA ASP A 143 9.41 64.50 44.24
C ASP A 143 8.75 63.84 43.00
N VAL A 144 9.59 63.52 42.01
CA VAL A 144 9.17 62.73 40.84
C VAL A 144 9.53 61.29 41.10
N ILE A 145 8.51 60.41 41.04
CA ILE A 145 8.66 58.99 41.33
C ILE A 145 8.47 58.20 40.03
N PHE A 146 9.46 57.38 39.73
CA PHE A 146 9.36 56.33 38.71
C PHE A 146 9.23 54.97 39.39
N ILE A 147 8.06 54.35 39.25
CA ILE A 147 7.70 53.09 39.88
C ILE A 147 7.54 51.97 38.84
N ARG A 148 8.02 50.80 39.16
CA ARG A 148 7.83 49.59 38.36
C ARG A 148 7.72 48.33 39.26
N PRO A 149 7.07 47.26 38.81
CA PRO A 149 7.10 45.97 39.53
C PRO A 149 8.51 45.38 39.58
N ASP A 150 8.95 44.87 40.71
CA ASP A 150 10.18 44.05 40.80
C ASP A 150 9.89 42.60 40.36
N LEU A 151 10.15 42.35 39.11
CA LEU A 151 9.94 41.02 38.53
C LEU A 151 11.23 40.17 38.47
N SER A 152 12.33 40.69 38.98
CA SER A 152 13.68 40.10 38.78
C SER A 152 13.81 38.65 39.31
N ALA A 153 13.21 38.32 40.46
CA ALA A 153 13.21 36.95 41.00
C ALA A 153 12.25 36.05 40.24
N GLN A 154 11.03 36.55 39.98
CA GLN A 154 9.99 35.78 39.28
C GLN A 154 10.36 35.46 37.83
N ILE A 155 11.01 36.38 37.14
CA ILE A 155 11.50 36.20 35.78
C ILE A 155 12.56 35.12 35.71
N ARG A 156 13.48 35.02 36.66
CA ARG A 156 14.51 33.98 36.69
C ARG A 156 13.90 32.59 36.86
N GLU A 157 12.95 32.43 37.78
CA GLU A 157 12.21 31.17 37.96
C GLU A 157 11.42 30.78 36.73
N LEU A 158 10.75 31.74 36.10
CA LEU A 158 10.03 31.54 34.85
C LEU A 158 10.95 31.09 33.71
N HIS A 159 12.11 31.70 33.55
CA HIS A 159 13.10 31.30 32.53
C HIS A 159 13.59 29.86 32.74
N LEU A 160 13.87 29.48 34.00
CA LEU A 160 14.26 28.09 34.30
C LEU A 160 13.14 27.10 34.00
N PHE A 161 11.91 27.42 34.39
CA PHE A 161 10.74 26.57 34.09
C PHE A 161 10.50 26.45 32.59
N VAL A 162 10.50 27.52 31.85
CA VAL A 162 10.30 27.56 30.40
C VAL A 162 11.43 26.83 29.68
N GLY A 163 12.68 27.04 30.11
CA GLY A 163 13.85 26.33 29.57
C GLY A 163 13.77 24.83 29.78
N LEU A 164 13.39 24.38 30.99
CA LEU A 164 13.20 22.97 31.30
C LEU A 164 12.05 22.37 30.48
N PHE A 165 10.93 23.10 30.36
CA PHE A 165 9.78 22.68 29.58
C PHE A 165 10.15 22.44 28.10
N PHE A 166 10.85 23.39 27.45
CA PHE A 166 11.30 23.23 26.07
C PHE A 166 12.31 22.10 25.91
N ALA A 167 13.23 21.93 26.85
CA ALA A 167 14.17 20.82 26.84
C ALA A 167 13.46 19.46 26.89
N LEU A 168 12.46 19.33 27.77
CA LEU A 168 11.65 18.11 27.90
C LEU A 168 10.81 17.82 26.65
N VAL A 169 10.15 18.83 26.10
CA VAL A 169 9.35 18.71 24.86
C VAL A 169 10.25 18.26 23.70
N THR A 170 11.43 18.84 23.59
CA THR A 170 12.39 18.47 22.54
C THR A 170 12.85 17.02 22.69
N LEU A 171 13.19 16.60 23.91
CA LEU A 171 13.62 15.22 24.19
C LEU A 171 12.52 14.20 23.87
N LEU A 172 11.28 14.49 24.30
CA LEU A 172 10.12 13.65 23.99
C LEU A 172 9.85 13.58 22.50
N ALA A 173 9.93 14.71 21.78
CA ALA A 173 9.74 14.76 20.33
C ALA A 173 10.77 13.88 19.61
N PHE A 174 12.05 13.94 19.99
CA PHE A 174 13.08 13.05 19.42
C PHE A 174 12.80 11.57 19.71
N GLY A 175 12.36 11.24 20.94
CA GLY A 175 11.96 9.87 21.29
C GLY A 175 10.80 9.35 20.44
N LEU A 176 9.75 10.14 20.29
CA LEU A 176 8.58 9.78 19.47
C LEU A 176 8.93 9.66 17.97
N ILE A 177 9.77 10.55 17.44
CA ILE A 177 10.27 10.46 16.07
C ILE A 177 11.04 9.17 15.85
N ALA A 178 11.92 8.79 16.78
CA ALA A 178 12.71 7.56 16.67
C ALA A 178 11.83 6.30 16.69
N ILE A 179 10.82 6.25 17.55
CA ILE A 179 9.84 5.15 17.63
C ILE A 179 9.02 5.07 16.35
N SER A 180 8.45 6.19 15.90
CA SER A 180 7.67 6.27 14.65
C SER A 180 8.48 5.82 13.44
N THR A 181 9.74 6.23 13.36
CA THR A 181 10.63 5.85 12.27
C THR A 181 10.88 4.34 12.24
N ARG A 182 11.10 3.71 13.39
CA ARG A 182 11.26 2.25 13.47
C ARG A 182 9.97 1.51 13.13
N SER A 183 8.83 2.04 13.54
CA SER A 183 7.53 1.40 13.35
C SER A 183 7.00 1.51 11.90
N LEU A 184 7.30 2.58 11.17
CA LEU A 184 6.77 2.84 9.84
C LEU A 184 7.83 2.70 8.73
N VAL A 185 8.99 3.32 8.89
CA VAL A 185 9.97 3.40 7.79
C VAL A 185 10.68 2.08 7.53
N ARG A 186 11.08 1.35 8.57
CA ARG A 186 11.77 0.07 8.41
C ARG A 186 10.92 -0.97 7.67
N PRO A 187 9.65 -1.24 8.06
CA PRO A 187 8.80 -2.18 7.34
C PRO A 187 8.58 -1.80 5.87
N LEU A 188 8.41 -0.51 5.57
CA LEU A 188 8.29 -0.03 4.19
C LEU A 188 9.57 -0.25 3.38
N GLN A 189 10.76 -0.05 3.98
CA GLN A 189 12.03 -0.38 3.34
C GLN A 189 12.16 -1.87 3.06
N THR A 190 11.75 -2.73 4.01
CA THR A 190 11.75 -4.19 3.81
C THR A 190 10.87 -4.57 2.61
N LEU A 191 9.66 -4.00 2.51
CA LEU A 191 8.78 -4.22 1.36
C LEU A 191 9.39 -3.72 0.05
N THR A 192 10.02 -2.54 0.06
CA THR A 192 10.72 -2.00 -1.12
C THR A 192 11.88 -2.89 -1.56
N ASN A 193 12.66 -3.40 -0.63
CA ASN A 193 13.74 -4.33 -0.93
C ASN A 193 13.21 -5.68 -1.44
N ALA A 194 12.09 -6.14 -0.89
CA ALA A 194 11.42 -7.36 -1.34
C ALA A 194 10.97 -7.27 -2.81
N THR A 195 10.45 -6.10 -3.27
CA THR A 195 10.11 -5.92 -4.68
C THR A 195 11.33 -6.09 -5.60
N THR A 196 12.48 -5.58 -5.16
CA THR A 196 13.74 -5.73 -5.90
C THR A 196 14.22 -7.19 -5.90
N SER A 197 14.06 -7.90 -4.78
CA SER A 197 14.42 -9.31 -4.66
C SER A 197 13.58 -10.18 -5.60
N VAL A 198 12.27 -9.98 -5.65
CA VAL A 198 11.37 -10.69 -6.60
C VAL A 198 11.74 -10.38 -8.04
N ALA A 199 12.02 -9.12 -8.38
CA ALA A 199 12.48 -8.74 -9.72
C ALA A 199 13.83 -9.41 -10.12
N MET A 200 14.69 -9.71 -9.14
CA MET A 200 15.94 -10.45 -9.32
C MET A 200 15.79 -11.97 -9.16
N ARG A 201 14.56 -12.49 -9.07
CA ARG A 201 14.24 -13.92 -8.87
C ARG A 201 14.86 -14.49 -7.59
N LYS A 202 14.90 -13.70 -6.53
CA LYS A 202 15.32 -14.13 -5.19
C LYS A 202 14.13 -14.16 -4.27
N ALA A 203 14.06 -15.14 -3.39
CA ALA A 203 13.01 -15.18 -2.36
C ALA A 203 13.10 -13.90 -1.51
N PRO A 204 11.97 -13.21 -1.26
CA PRO A 204 11.96 -12.03 -0.41
C PRO A 204 12.33 -12.42 1.03
N GLU A 205 13.15 -11.58 1.68
CA GLU A 205 13.43 -11.72 3.11
C GLU A 205 12.13 -11.57 3.93
N HIS A 206 12.19 -11.97 5.21
CA HIS A 206 11.05 -11.95 6.14
C HIS A 206 10.18 -10.70 6.02
N LEU A 207 9.01 -10.87 5.45
CA LEU A 207 8.00 -9.81 5.33
C LEU A 207 7.21 -9.67 6.63
N PRO A 208 6.80 -8.45 7.02
CA PRO A 208 6.07 -8.20 8.26
C PRO A 208 4.58 -8.58 8.12
N VAL A 209 4.27 -9.83 7.76
CA VAL A 209 2.90 -10.33 7.49
C VAL A 209 2.05 -10.48 8.75
N GLU A 210 2.67 -10.57 9.94
CA GLU A 210 1.99 -10.73 11.22
C GLU A 210 1.36 -9.42 11.73
N ARG A 211 1.68 -8.28 11.12
CA ARG A 211 1.09 -6.99 11.51
C ARG A 211 -0.40 -6.95 11.16
N GLN A 212 -1.17 -6.28 12.03
CA GLN A 212 -2.63 -6.14 11.87
C GLN A 212 -3.04 -4.78 11.26
N ASP A 213 -2.07 -3.96 10.83
CA ASP A 213 -2.28 -2.66 10.20
C ASP A 213 -2.22 -2.74 8.66
N GLU A 214 -2.30 -1.59 8.00
CA GLU A 214 -2.24 -1.45 6.55
C GLU A 214 -0.92 -1.96 5.97
N ILE A 215 0.19 -1.85 6.71
CA ILE A 215 1.50 -2.37 6.32
C ILE A 215 1.47 -3.91 6.31
N GLY A 216 0.85 -4.52 7.31
CA GLY A 216 0.67 -5.98 7.35
C GLY A 216 -0.24 -6.48 6.23
N THR A 217 -1.29 -5.73 5.90
CA THR A 217 -2.17 -6.05 4.77
C THR A 217 -1.41 -5.99 3.44
N LEU A 218 -0.61 -4.93 3.23
CA LEU A 218 0.24 -4.79 2.05
C LEU A 218 1.29 -5.92 1.96
N ALA A 219 1.89 -6.31 3.09
CA ALA A 219 2.86 -7.40 3.15
C ALA A 219 2.23 -8.75 2.75
N ARG A 220 1.02 -9.06 3.21
CA ARG A 220 0.27 -10.27 2.81
C ARG A 220 -0.09 -10.28 1.34
N GLN A 221 -0.58 -9.15 0.79
CA GLN A 221 -0.87 -9.03 -0.64
C GLN A 221 0.38 -9.21 -1.50
N PHE A 222 1.48 -8.62 -1.08
CA PHE A 222 2.77 -8.78 -1.76
C PHE A 222 3.24 -10.23 -1.73
N GLN A 223 3.12 -10.91 -0.58
CA GLN A 223 3.47 -12.33 -0.44
C GLN A 223 2.63 -13.21 -1.38
N ASN A 224 1.32 -12.95 -1.45
CA ASN A 224 0.42 -13.69 -2.34
C ASN A 224 0.80 -13.49 -3.81
N MET A 225 1.09 -12.25 -4.20
CA MET A 225 1.55 -11.93 -5.56
C MET A 225 2.89 -12.61 -5.87
N SER A 226 3.86 -12.60 -4.95
CA SER A 226 5.14 -13.28 -5.13
C SER A 226 4.96 -14.77 -5.32
N ASN A 227 4.14 -15.42 -4.51
CA ASN A 227 3.84 -16.85 -4.61
C ASN A 227 3.18 -17.19 -5.96
N GLU A 228 2.30 -16.33 -6.47
CA GLU A 228 1.63 -16.55 -7.76
C GLU A 228 2.61 -16.39 -8.94
N ILE A 229 3.54 -15.44 -8.87
CA ILE A 229 4.63 -15.31 -9.85
C ILE A 229 5.48 -16.59 -9.88
N ASP A 230 5.90 -17.09 -8.72
CA ASP A 230 6.71 -18.31 -8.62
C ASP A 230 5.96 -19.53 -9.18
N ARG A 231 4.68 -19.66 -8.90
CA ARG A 231 3.81 -20.73 -9.45
C ARG A 231 3.70 -20.64 -10.97
N THR A 232 3.49 -19.44 -11.48
CA THR A 232 3.36 -19.19 -12.93
C THR A 232 4.66 -19.49 -13.64
N GLU A 233 5.81 -19.05 -13.09
CA GLU A 233 7.12 -19.40 -13.66
C GLU A 233 7.38 -20.93 -13.63
N ALA A 234 7.01 -21.60 -12.54
CA ALA A 234 7.18 -23.05 -12.44
C ALA A 234 6.32 -23.80 -13.48
N ARG A 235 5.06 -23.33 -13.68
CA ARG A 235 4.19 -23.86 -14.75
C ARG A 235 4.80 -23.64 -16.14
N GLN A 236 5.29 -22.44 -16.40
CA GLN A 236 5.92 -22.09 -17.68
C GLN A 236 7.16 -22.94 -17.97
N ARG A 237 8.04 -23.13 -16.99
CA ARG A 237 9.24 -23.97 -17.14
C ARG A 237 8.87 -25.44 -17.42
N ARG A 238 7.88 -25.99 -16.70
CA ARG A 238 7.38 -27.35 -16.95
C ARG A 238 6.80 -27.47 -18.36
N PHE A 239 6.01 -26.47 -18.79
CA PHE A 239 5.47 -26.44 -20.15
C PHE A 239 6.56 -26.49 -21.22
N VAL A 240 7.59 -25.62 -21.15
CA VAL A 240 8.70 -25.60 -22.11
C VAL A 240 9.47 -26.94 -22.13
N SER A 241 9.71 -27.51 -20.95
CA SER A 241 10.36 -28.82 -20.84
C SER A 241 9.55 -29.93 -21.51
N ASN A 242 8.24 -29.98 -21.22
CA ASN A 242 7.34 -30.98 -21.78
C ASN A 242 7.20 -30.85 -23.29
N VAL A 243 7.06 -29.62 -23.81
CA VAL A 243 7.06 -29.33 -25.25
C VAL A 243 8.34 -29.92 -25.91
N SER A 244 9.48 -29.62 -25.29
CA SER A 244 10.78 -30.12 -25.84
C SER A 244 10.84 -31.64 -25.92
N HIS A 245 10.38 -32.32 -24.86
CA HIS A 245 10.36 -33.79 -24.85
C HIS A 245 9.36 -34.38 -25.87
N GLU A 246 8.14 -33.80 -25.99
CA GLU A 246 7.15 -34.27 -26.96
C GLU A 246 7.53 -34.02 -28.43
N PHE A 247 8.45 -33.06 -28.68
CA PHE A 247 9.05 -32.89 -30.00
C PHE A 247 10.23 -33.82 -30.25
N GLN A 248 11.10 -34.06 -29.27
CA GLN A 248 12.30 -34.88 -29.43
C GLN A 248 11.99 -36.32 -29.81
N SER A 249 10.97 -36.93 -29.15
CA SER A 249 10.61 -38.34 -29.40
C SER A 249 10.26 -38.61 -30.87
N PRO A 250 9.23 -37.93 -31.48
CA PRO A 250 8.89 -38.17 -32.87
C PRO A 250 9.99 -37.75 -33.84
N LEU A 251 10.76 -36.68 -33.57
CA LEU A 251 11.90 -36.28 -34.41
C LEU A 251 13.00 -37.35 -34.44
N THR A 252 13.31 -37.99 -33.30
CA THR A 252 14.25 -39.08 -33.24
C THR A 252 13.75 -40.31 -34.04
N SER A 253 12.45 -40.62 -33.86
CA SER A 253 11.81 -41.70 -34.65
C SER A 253 11.84 -41.42 -36.13
N LEU A 254 11.46 -40.21 -36.57
CA LEU A 254 11.53 -39.79 -37.97
C LEU A 254 12.94 -39.90 -38.55
N GLY A 255 13.94 -39.39 -37.81
CA GLY A 255 15.36 -39.48 -38.23
C GLY A 255 15.81 -40.92 -38.42
N GLY A 256 15.54 -41.79 -37.45
CA GLY A 256 15.94 -43.19 -37.51
C GLY A 256 15.27 -44.00 -38.63
N TYR A 257 13.97 -43.74 -38.88
CA TYR A 257 13.27 -44.41 -39.99
C TYR A 257 13.63 -43.84 -41.35
N ALA A 258 13.91 -42.55 -41.45
CA ALA A 258 14.40 -41.92 -42.67
C ALA A 258 15.83 -42.45 -43.05
N GLU A 259 16.71 -42.66 -42.06
CA GLU A 259 18.02 -43.24 -42.26
C GLU A 259 17.94 -44.69 -42.77
N LYS A 260 17.09 -45.53 -42.12
CA LYS A 260 16.83 -46.90 -42.59
C LYS A 260 16.23 -46.95 -43.98
N LEU A 261 15.38 -45.98 -44.36
CA LEU A 261 14.84 -45.89 -45.71
C LEU A 261 15.90 -45.50 -46.75
N ALA A 262 16.87 -44.67 -46.36
CA ALA A 262 17.98 -44.24 -47.20
C ALA A 262 19.03 -45.36 -47.41
N ASP A 263 19.22 -46.25 -46.44
CA ASP A 263 20.13 -47.40 -46.51
C ASP A 263 19.60 -48.56 -47.41
N GLY A 264 18.41 -48.41 -47.97
CA GLY A 264 17.92 -49.26 -49.07
C GLY A 264 17.56 -50.70 -48.67
N THR A 265 17.11 -50.94 -47.45
CA THR A 265 16.60 -52.25 -47.00
C THR A 265 15.32 -52.62 -47.75
N GLU A 266 15.43 -53.48 -48.79
CA GLU A 266 14.29 -53.97 -49.56
C GLU A 266 13.36 -54.80 -48.69
N GLY A 267 12.06 -54.45 -48.66
CA GLY A 267 11.01 -55.22 -47.99
C GLY A 267 10.25 -54.44 -46.90
N GLU A 268 10.90 -53.58 -46.11
CA GLU A 268 10.30 -52.83 -44.99
C GLU A 268 10.05 -51.34 -45.32
N SER A 269 10.36 -50.90 -46.54
CA SER A 269 10.25 -49.48 -46.96
C SER A 269 8.86 -48.88 -46.81
N ARG A 270 7.77 -49.68 -46.97
CA ARG A 270 6.40 -49.25 -46.79
C ARG A 270 6.05 -49.03 -45.30
N GLU A 271 6.59 -49.84 -44.41
CA GLU A 271 6.39 -49.73 -42.97
C GLU A 271 7.09 -48.50 -42.43
N TYR A 272 8.34 -48.29 -42.82
CA TYR A 272 9.10 -47.08 -42.45
C TYR A 272 8.43 -45.81 -42.95
N ALA A 273 7.93 -45.80 -44.18
CA ALA A 273 7.19 -44.65 -44.74
C ALA A 273 5.89 -44.39 -43.98
N ARG A 274 5.15 -45.44 -43.51
CA ARG A 274 3.97 -45.29 -42.69
C ARG A 274 4.28 -44.67 -41.31
N VAL A 275 5.38 -45.08 -40.67
CA VAL A 275 5.78 -44.51 -39.36
C VAL A 275 6.18 -43.04 -39.55
N ILE A 276 6.91 -42.71 -40.61
CA ILE A 276 7.26 -41.34 -40.92
C ILE A 276 5.98 -40.47 -41.14
N GLU A 277 5.02 -40.97 -41.92
CA GLU A 277 3.76 -40.29 -42.17
C GLU A 277 2.98 -40.06 -40.84
N GLN A 278 2.90 -41.11 -40.00
CA GLN A 278 2.20 -41.04 -38.74
C GLN A 278 2.84 -40.05 -37.77
N GLU A 279 4.15 -40.06 -37.59
CA GLU A 279 4.84 -39.12 -36.73
C GLU A 279 4.79 -37.67 -37.26
N THR A 280 4.80 -37.50 -38.58
CA THR A 280 4.63 -36.17 -39.21
C THR A 280 3.22 -35.62 -38.93
N LYS A 281 2.16 -36.44 -39.04
CA LYS A 281 0.80 -36.07 -38.68
C LYS A 281 0.68 -35.71 -37.19
N ARG A 282 1.30 -36.50 -36.32
CA ARG A 282 1.35 -36.25 -34.86
C ARG A 282 2.01 -34.90 -34.55
N LEU A 283 3.16 -34.60 -35.15
CA LEU A 283 3.83 -33.29 -34.98
C LEU A 283 2.99 -32.13 -35.49
N SER A 284 2.34 -32.29 -36.65
CA SER A 284 1.45 -31.27 -37.18
C SER A 284 0.27 -30.98 -36.22
N GLN A 285 -0.32 -32.02 -35.63
CA GLN A 285 -1.41 -31.89 -34.66
C GLN A 285 -0.93 -31.21 -33.36
N LEU A 286 0.24 -31.60 -32.83
CA LEU A 286 0.85 -30.98 -31.66
C LEU A 286 1.09 -29.50 -31.90
N THR A 287 1.64 -29.14 -33.06
CA THR A 287 1.86 -27.71 -33.44
C THR A 287 0.58 -26.91 -33.48
N LYS A 288 -0.50 -27.46 -34.07
CA LYS A 288 -1.82 -26.82 -34.12
C LYS A 288 -2.39 -26.60 -32.71
N GLN A 289 -2.26 -27.57 -31.81
CA GLN A 289 -2.71 -27.47 -30.42
C GLN A 289 -1.92 -26.42 -29.64
N LEU A 290 -0.60 -26.35 -29.82
CA LEU A 290 0.24 -25.32 -29.20
C LEU A 290 -0.10 -23.90 -29.68
N LEU A 291 -0.34 -23.74 -31.00
CA LEU A 291 -0.77 -22.46 -31.56
C LEU A 291 -2.17 -22.06 -31.03
N LEU A 292 -3.08 -23.00 -30.84
CA LEU A 292 -4.38 -22.72 -30.25
C LEU A 292 -4.25 -22.28 -28.79
N LEU A 293 -3.46 -22.97 -27.97
CA LEU A 293 -3.19 -22.58 -26.60
C LEU A 293 -2.59 -21.17 -26.50
N SER A 294 -1.59 -20.86 -27.36
CA SER A 294 -1.00 -19.51 -27.41
C SER A 294 -2.03 -18.42 -27.77
N ARG A 295 -2.96 -18.73 -28.69
CA ARG A 295 -4.04 -17.80 -29.06
C ARG A 295 -5.06 -17.58 -27.92
N LEU A 296 -5.42 -18.66 -27.19
CA LEU A 296 -6.34 -18.55 -26.05
C LEU A 296 -5.72 -17.74 -24.90
N ASP A 297 -4.42 -17.92 -24.65
CA ASP A 297 -3.69 -17.19 -23.59
C ASP A 297 -3.49 -15.68 -23.94
N GLU A 298 -3.17 -15.32 -25.21
CA GLU A 298 -2.81 -13.95 -25.58
C GLU A 298 -3.97 -13.11 -26.12
N ASN A 299 -4.83 -13.71 -26.96
CA ASN A 299 -5.93 -13.05 -27.62
C ASN A 299 -7.15 -13.96 -27.71
N PRO A 300 -7.92 -14.09 -26.62
CA PRO A 300 -9.09 -14.96 -26.63
C PRO A 300 -10.09 -14.51 -27.70
N PRO A 301 -10.63 -15.43 -28.53
CA PRO A 301 -11.59 -15.11 -29.57
C PRO A 301 -12.91 -14.59 -28.99
N ILE A 302 -13.60 -13.76 -29.77
CA ILE A 302 -14.89 -13.20 -29.40
C ILE A 302 -15.98 -14.25 -29.56
N LEU A 303 -16.76 -14.55 -28.52
CA LEU A 303 -17.80 -15.57 -28.48
C LEU A 303 -19.17 -14.97 -28.83
N GLU A 304 -19.39 -14.58 -30.08
CA GLU A 304 -20.64 -13.90 -30.48
C GLU A 304 -21.53 -14.72 -31.39
N THR A 305 -21.02 -15.83 -31.93
CA THR A 305 -21.79 -16.65 -32.88
C THR A 305 -22.72 -17.60 -32.11
N ASN A 306 -23.99 -17.66 -32.53
CA ASN A 306 -24.95 -18.61 -32.03
C ASN A 306 -24.69 -20.00 -32.67
N VAL A 307 -24.28 -20.96 -31.89
CA VAL A 307 -23.97 -22.33 -32.34
C VAL A 307 -25.04 -23.28 -31.80
N ILE A 308 -25.71 -24.01 -32.68
CA ILE A 308 -26.65 -25.08 -32.27
C ILE A 308 -25.84 -26.28 -31.83
N VAL A 309 -25.98 -26.67 -30.55
CA VAL A 309 -25.17 -27.71 -29.94
C VAL A 309 -25.32 -29.07 -30.63
N LEU A 310 -26.56 -29.51 -30.87
CA LEU A 310 -26.84 -30.78 -31.54
C LEU A 310 -26.17 -30.87 -32.93
N GLN A 311 -26.25 -29.81 -33.71
CA GLN A 311 -25.60 -29.75 -35.02
C GLN A 311 -24.08 -29.87 -34.92
N SER A 312 -23.46 -29.09 -34.04
CA SER A 312 -22.01 -29.07 -33.85
C SER A 312 -21.47 -30.42 -33.34
N VAL A 313 -22.17 -31.07 -32.42
CA VAL A 313 -21.81 -32.42 -31.91
C VAL A 313 -21.95 -33.44 -33.04
N SER A 314 -23.06 -33.38 -33.84
CA SER A 314 -23.32 -34.30 -34.96
C SER A 314 -22.24 -34.21 -36.03
N GLU A 315 -21.78 -33.01 -36.39
CA GLU A 315 -20.70 -32.79 -37.34
C GLU A 315 -19.39 -33.44 -36.87
N VAL A 316 -19.07 -33.34 -35.54
CA VAL A 316 -17.88 -34.00 -34.96
C VAL A 316 -17.99 -35.50 -34.97
N ILE A 317 -19.18 -36.08 -34.66
CA ILE A 317 -19.41 -37.52 -34.73
C ILE A 317 -19.21 -38.01 -36.17
N GLN A 318 -19.80 -37.33 -37.19
CA GLN A 318 -19.63 -37.70 -38.60
C GLN A 318 -18.16 -37.62 -39.04
N THR A 319 -17.41 -36.62 -38.60
CA THR A 319 -16.00 -36.48 -38.91
C THR A 319 -15.17 -37.67 -38.38
N ASN A 320 -15.57 -38.24 -37.26
CA ASN A 320 -14.91 -39.39 -36.61
C ASN A 320 -15.58 -40.74 -36.93
N ALA A 321 -16.54 -40.82 -37.83
CA ALA A 321 -17.32 -42.01 -38.12
C ALA A 321 -16.45 -43.23 -38.45
N PHE A 322 -15.39 -43.06 -39.22
CA PHE A 322 -14.45 -44.14 -39.57
C PHE A 322 -13.78 -44.79 -38.34
N ILE A 323 -13.38 -43.99 -37.36
CA ILE A 323 -12.74 -44.53 -36.13
C ILE A 323 -13.78 -45.21 -35.24
N LEU A 324 -14.95 -44.64 -35.14
CA LEU A 324 -16.10 -45.23 -34.43
C LEU A 324 -16.50 -46.60 -35.01
N ASP A 325 -16.66 -46.67 -36.32
CA ASP A 325 -16.99 -47.92 -37.03
C ASP A 325 -15.89 -48.95 -36.89
N GLN A 326 -14.61 -48.56 -36.99
CA GLN A 326 -13.47 -49.44 -36.82
C GLN A 326 -13.44 -50.13 -35.46
N LYS A 327 -13.83 -49.44 -34.39
CA LYS A 327 -13.93 -49.94 -33.02
C LYS A 327 -15.34 -50.53 -32.71
N GLY A 328 -16.29 -50.37 -33.61
CA GLY A 328 -17.68 -50.81 -33.40
C GLY A 328 -18.41 -50.02 -32.29
N ILE A 329 -17.96 -48.78 -32.00
CA ILE A 329 -18.52 -47.95 -30.92
C ILE A 329 -19.79 -47.25 -31.41
N ALA A 330 -20.87 -47.42 -30.66
CA ALA A 330 -22.14 -46.67 -30.89
C ALA A 330 -22.12 -45.36 -30.12
N VAL A 331 -22.55 -44.27 -30.76
CA VAL A 331 -22.75 -42.98 -30.09
C VAL A 331 -24.24 -42.65 -30.02
N VAL A 332 -24.75 -42.49 -28.81
CA VAL A 332 -26.15 -42.14 -28.54
C VAL A 332 -26.22 -40.72 -28.06
N THR A 333 -27.01 -39.87 -28.76
CA THR A 333 -27.16 -38.46 -28.43
C THR A 333 -28.56 -38.16 -27.91
N ASP A 334 -28.66 -37.50 -26.75
CA ASP A 334 -29.88 -36.95 -26.16
C ASP A 334 -29.68 -35.46 -25.88
N ILE A 335 -29.76 -34.65 -26.97
CA ILE A 335 -29.55 -33.22 -26.96
C ILE A 335 -30.78 -32.55 -27.55
N PRO A 336 -31.47 -31.63 -26.82
CA PRO A 336 -32.57 -30.86 -27.37
C PRO A 336 -32.17 -30.03 -28.59
N GLN A 337 -33.04 -29.95 -29.60
CA GLN A 337 -32.72 -29.29 -30.87
C GLN A 337 -32.55 -27.76 -30.79
N ASP A 338 -33.09 -27.14 -29.75
CA ASP A 338 -33.14 -25.71 -29.51
C ASP A 338 -32.03 -25.19 -28.63
N VAL A 339 -31.12 -26.05 -28.17
CA VAL A 339 -29.97 -25.62 -27.33
C VAL A 339 -28.93 -24.86 -28.18
N VAL A 340 -28.71 -23.61 -27.83
CA VAL A 340 -27.78 -22.70 -28.52
C VAL A 340 -26.77 -22.14 -27.54
N LEU A 341 -25.50 -22.17 -27.91
CA LEU A 341 -24.40 -21.54 -27.15
C LEU A 341 -23.83 -20.35 -27.95
N LYS A 342 -23.53 -19.26 -27.28
CA LYS A 342 -22.72 -18.17 -27.86
C LYS A 342 -21.26 -18.57 -27.81
N SER A 343 -20.67 -18.85 -28.98
CA SER A 343 -19.30 -19.35 -29.06
C SER A 343 -18.66 -19.09 -30.42
N ASP A 344 -17.41 -19.50 -30.56
CA ASP A 344 -16.76 -19.76 -31.84
C ASP A 344 -17.03 -21.23 -32.25
N PRO A 345 -17.59 -21.49 -33.42
CA PRO A 345 -17.90 -22.86 -33.88
C PRO A 345 -16.69 -23.79 -33.94
N VAL A 346 -15.49 -23.23 -34.25
CA VAL A 346 -14.24 -24.02 -34.30
C VAL A 346 -13.77 -24.43 -32.92
N LEU A 347 -13.93 -23.56 -31.93
CA LEU A 347 -13.60 -23.89 -30.54
C LEU A 347 -14.53 -24.94 -29.97
N LEU A 348 -15.84 -24.83 -30.17
CA LEU A 348 -16.78 -25.87 -29.71
C LEU A 348 -16.53 -27.21 -30.41
N ALA A 349 -16.31 -27.21 -31.72
CA ALA A 349 -15.94 -28.44 -32.42
C ALA A 349 -14.66 -29.08 -31.84
N GLN A 350 -13.69 -28.28 -31.42
CA GLN A 350 -12.47 -28.78 -30.76
C GLN A 350 -12.80 -29.40 -29.38
N VAL A 351 -13.69 -28.78 -28.58
CA VAL A 351 -14.15 -29.33 -27.28
C VAL A 351 -14.79 -30.71 -27.49
N TRP A 352 -15.80 -30.76 -28.41
CA TRP A 352 -16.49 -32.03 -28.69
C TRP A 352 -15.54 -33.10 -29.20
N ASN A 353 -14.63 -32.74 -30.12
CA ASN A 353 -13.66 -33.69 -30.66
C ASN A 353 -12.68 -34.21 -29.57
N ASN A 354 -12.20 -33.37 -28.69
CA ASN A 354 -11.28 -33.77 -27.63
C ASN A 354 -11.99 -34.75 -26.65
N VAL A 355 -13.18 -34.39 -26.19
CA VAL A 355 -13.91 -35.23 -25.21
C VAL A 355 -14.38 -36.55 -25.86
N LEU A 356 -14.92 -36.49 -27.08
CA LEU A 356 -15.34 -37.71 -27.81
C LEU A 356 -14.16 -38.64 -28.08
N MET A 357 -13.03 -38.12 -28.54
CA MET A 357 -11.86 -38.98 -28.83
C MET A 357 -11.24 -39.58 -27.56
N ASN A 358 -11.30 -38.88 -26.44
CA ASN A 358 -10.90 -39.46 -25.14
C ASN A 358 -11.81 -40.61 -24.74
N ALA A 359 -13.12 -40.44 -24.88
CA ALA A 359 -14.11 -41.47 -24.64
C ALA A 359 -13.88 -42.70 -25.56
N VAL A 360 -13.62 -42.46 -26.86
CA VAL A 360 -13.30 -43.52 -27.85
C VAL A 360 -12.02 -44.27 -27.49
N HIS A 361 -11.00 -43.58 -26.99
CA HIS A 361 -9.73 -44.21 -26.59
C HIS A 361 -9.88 -45.04 -25.31
N ALA A 362 -10.72 -44.59 -24.38
CA ALA A 362 -10.97 -45.28 -23.11
C ALA A 362 -11.93 -46.47 -23.27
N SER A 363 -12.85 -46.43 -24.24
CA SER A 363 -13.86 -47.43 -24.49
C SER A 363 -13.30 -48.76 -25.03
N HIS A 364 -13.94 -49.85 -24.63
CA HIS A 364 -13.73 -51.16 -25.22
C HIS A 364 -14.34 -51.23 -26.63
N ASP A 365 -13.82 -52.16 -27.46
CA ASP A 365 -14.42 -52.42 -28.78
C ASP A 365 -15.87 -52.87 -28.64
N GLY A 366 -16.80 -52.31 -29.41
CA GLY A 366 -18.23 -52.57 -29.33
C GLY A 366 -18.97 -51.84 -28.21
N GLY A 367 -18.29 -50.88 -27.49
CA GLY A 367 -18.90 -50.10 -26.41
C GLY A 367 -19.86 -49.02 -26.88
N THR A 368 -20.49 -48.34 -25.94
CA THR A 368 -21.41 -47.23 -26.19
C THR A 368 -20.92 -45.94 -25.55
N ILE A 369 -21.02 -44.82 -26.27
CA ILE A 369 -20.77 -43.48 -25.73
C ILE A 369 -22.09 -42.71 -25.70
N HIS A 370 -22.49 -42.18 -24.56
CA HIS A 370 -23.68 -41.35 -24.39
C HIS A 370 -23.32 -39.90 -24.29
N ILE A 371 -23.99 -39.04 -25.11
CA ILE A 371 -23.87 -37.59 -25.04
C ILE A 371 -25.25 -37.01 -24.70
N THR A 372 -25.38 -36.44 -23.50
CA THR A 372 -26.64 -35.89 -22.99
C THR A 372 -26.51 -34.39 -22.72
N CYS A 373 -27.62 -33.65 -22.79
CA CYS A 373 -27.68 -32.25 -22.48
C CYS A 373 -28.83 -31.94 -21.52
N THR A 374 -28.54 -31.27 -20.42
CA THR A 374 -29.52 -30.69 -19.49
C THR A 374 -29.45 -29.17 -19.52
N VAL A 375 -30.61 -28.49 -19.34
CA VAL A 375 -30.72 -27.04 -19.54
C VAL A 375 -31.07 -26.27 -18.25
N ASP A 376 -31.49 -26.96 -17.19
CA ASP A 376 -31.88 -26.34 -15.91
C ASP A 376 -30.99 -26.89 -14.76
N PRO A 377 -30.28 -26.02 -13.99
CA PRO A 377 -30.27 -24.53 -13.93
C PRO A 377 -29.32 -23.86 -14.94
N GLY A 378 -28.57 -24.57 -15.73
CA GLY A 378 -27.64 -24.09 -16.77
C GLY A 378 -27.46 -25.18 -17.83
N ILE A 379 -26.78 -24.84 -18.93
CA ILE A 379 -26.49 -25.80 -20.00
C ILE A 379 -25.33 -26.69 -19.54
N VAL A 380 -25.61 -27.98 -19.34
CA VAL A 380 -24.63 -29.02 -19.02
C VAL A 380 -24.65 -30.09 -20.08
N ILE A 381 -23.50 -30.30 -20.73
CA ILE A 381 -23.34 -31.38 -21.72
C ILE A 381 -22.44 -32.41 -21.11
N SER A 382 -22.95 -33.66 -21.03
CA SER A 382 -22.27 -34.78 -20.42
C SER A 382 -21.91 -35.83 -21.47
N VAL A 383 -20.67 -36.27 -21.47
CA VAL A 383 -20.17 -37.36 -22.32
C VAL A 383 -19.77 -38.51 -21.42
N THR A 384 -20.45 -39.63 -21.55
CA THR A 384 -20.26 -40.85 -20.72
C THR A 384 -19.76 -41.98 -21.59
N ASP A 385 -18.65 -42.62 -21.18
CA ASP A 385 -18.13 -43.85 -21.75
C ASP A 385 -18.17 -44.99 -20.73
N GLU A 386 -18.22 -46.23 -21.23
CA GLU A 386 -18.14 -47.48 -20.45
C GLU A 386 -16.72 -48.08 -20.51
N GLY A 387 -15.71 -47.23 -20.50
CA GLY A 387 -14.32 -47.64 -20.68
C GLY A 387 -13.60 -48.04 -19.39
N VAL A 388 -12.27 -47.96 -19.45
CA VAL A 388 -11.37 -48.38 -18.35
C VAL A 388 -11.48 -47.55 -17.10
N GLY A 389 -12.01 -46.33 -17.19
CA GLY A 389 -12.07 -45.36 -16.08
C GLY A 389 -10.69 -44.85 -15.62
N MET A 390 -10.67 -44.08 -14.53
CA MET A 390 -9.48 -43.42 -13.98
C MET A 390 -9.40 -43.54 -12.47
N ASP A 391 -8.18 -43.57 -11.92
CA ASP A 391 -7.92 -43.48 -10.49
C ASP A 391 -7.94 -42.00 -10.02
N ASP A 392 -7.89 -41.79 -8.70
CA ASP A 392 -7.97 -40.45 -8.11
C ASP A 392 -6.77 -39.55 -8.48
N GLU A 393 -5.56 -40.11 -8.60
CA GLU A 393 -4.38 -39.41 -8.99
C GLU A 393 -4.49 -38.85 -10.44
N THR A 394 -4.96 -39.70 -11.36
CA THR A 394 -5.22 -39.29 -12.74
C THR A 394 -6.30 -38.23 -12.83
N LYS A 395 -7.37 -38.30 -12.02
CA LYS A 395 -8.43 -37.27 -11.98
C LYS A 395 -7.90 -35.91 -11.53
N GLU A 396 -7.01 -35.87 -10.53
CA GLU A 396 -6.43 -34.63 -9.99
C GLU A 396 -5.60 -33.89 -11.06
N HIS A 397 -4.91 -34.61 -11.94
CA HIS A 397 -4.00 -34.05 -12.94
C HIS A 397 -4.54 -34.04 -14.38
N LEU A 398 -5.79 -34.45 -14.58
CA LEU A 398 -6.40 -34.70 -15.89
C LEU A 398 -6.36 -33.45 -16.82
N PHE A 399 -6.44 -32.25 -16.24
CA PHE A 399 -6.42 -30.99 -16.98
C PHE A 399 -5.02 -30.37 -17.06
N ASP A 400 -4.00 -31.00 -16.45
CA ASP A 400 -2.63 -30.50 -16.55
C ASP A 400 -2.10 -30.70 -17.99
N ARG A 401 -1.47 -29.65 -18.53
CA ARG A 401 -0.88 -29.69 -19.89
C ARG A 401 0.18 -30.78 -19.98
N PHE A 402 0.05 -31.68 -20.97
CA PHE A 402 0.91 -32.84 -21.22
C PHE A 402 0.79 -33.99 -20.23
N TYR A 403 -0.15 -33.95 -19.31
CA TYR A 403 -0.36 -35.05 -18.38
C TYR A 403 -1.01 -36.24 -19.10
N ARG A 404 -0.54 -37.43 -18.77
CA ARG A 404 -1.07 -38.73 -19.26
C ARG A 404 -0.98 -39.77 -18.14
N GLY A 405 -2.09 -40.34 -17.75
CA GLY A 405 -2.10 -41.45 -16.79
C GLY A 405 -1.31 -42.67 -17.29
N ASP A 406 -0.87 -43.53 -16.38
CA ASP A 406 0.00 -44.65 -16.71
C ASP A 406 -0.60 -45.62 -17.72
N THR A 407 -1.90 -45.84 -17.67
CA THR A 407 -2.65 -46.68 -18.63
C THR A 407 -2.74 -46.07 -20.04
N ALA A 408 -2.68 -44.72 -20.14
CA ALA A 408 -2.76 -44.00 -21.40
C ALA A 408 -1.40 -43.79 -22.09
N ARG A 409 -0.27 -44.18 -21.46
CA ARG A 409 1.08 -44.00 -22.08
C ARG A 409 1.27 -44.85 -23.35
N THR A 410 0.53 -45.92 -23.52
CA THR A 410 0.56 -46.78 -24.71
C THR A 410 -0.39 -46.34 -25.80
N THR A 411 -1.37 -45.48 -25.51
CA THR A 411 -2.34 -44.95 -26.48
C THR A 411 -1.88 -43.68 -27.15
N GLN A 412 -2.29 -43.40 -28.41
CA GLN A 412 -1.95 -42.18 -29.14
C GLN A 412 -2.65 -40.97 -28.49
N GLY A 413 -1.87 -39.98 -27.97
CA GLY A 413 -2.40 -38.71 -27.47
C GLY A 413 -1.26 -37.74 -27.07
N THR A 414 -1.51 -36.43 -27.11
CA THR A 414 -0.53 -35.40 -26.76
C THR A 414 -0.62 -34.93 -25.31
N GLY A 415 -1.65 -35.32 -24.58
CA GLY A 415 -1.94 -34.81 -23.24
C GLY A 415 -2.34 -33.32 -23.20
N LEU A 416 -2.69 -32.74 -24.36
CA LEU A 416 -3.16 -31.34 -24.46
C LEU A 416 -4.67 -31.20 -24.64
N GLY A 417 -5.38 -32.26 -25.06
CA GLY A 417 -6.77 -32.18 -25.44
C GLY A 417 -7.70 -31.68 -24.32
N LEU A 418 -7.60 -32.27 -23.12
CA LEU A 418 -8.45 -31.86 -21.99
C LEU A 418 -8.01 -30.51 -21.38
N ALA A 419 -6.71 -30.18 -21.39
CA ALA A 419 -6.24 -28.86 -21.03
C ALA A 419 -6.84 -27.77 -21.94
N ILE A 420 -6.82 -27.99 -23.27
CA ILE A 420 -7.44 -27.09 -24.26
C ILE A 420 -8.95 -27.01 -24.01
N THR A 421 -9.61 -28.13 -23.69
CA THR A 421 -11.04 -28.14 -23.38
C THR A 421 -11.34 -27.30 -22.15
N SER A 422 -10.55 -27.42 -21.09
CA SER A 422 -10.68 -26.59 -19.88
C SER A 422 -10.51 -25.12 -20.20
N ASP A 423 -9.45 -24.72 -20.91
CA ASP A 423 -9.19 -23.32 -21.27
C ASP A 423 -10.36 -22.74 -22.14
N ILE A 424 -10.96 -23.54 -23.03
CA ILE A 424 -12.13 -23.11 -23.83
C ILE A 424 -13.38 -22.96 -22.96
N ILE A 425 -13.64 -23.90 -22.03
CA ILE A 425 -14.80 -23.81 -21.12
C ILE A 425 -14.66 -22.61 -20.17
N ASP A 426 -13.47 -22.39 -19.62
CA ASP A 426 -13.17 -21.20 -18.80
C ASP A 426 -13.42 -19.89 -19.55
N LEU A 427 -13.09 -19.84 -20.85
CA LEU A 427 -13.40 -18.71 -21.71
C LEU A 427 -14.91 -18.40 -21.83
N HIS A 428 -15.76 -19.43 -21.70
CA HIS A 428 -17.21 -19.29 -21.66
C HIS A 428 -17.75 -18.92 -20.26
N GLY A 429 -16.87 -18.78 -19.26
CA GLY A 429 -17.27 -18.60 -17.85
C GLY A 429 -17.85 -19.84 -17.22
N GLY A 430 -17.64 -21.00 -17.85
CA GLY A 430 -18.13 -22.31 -17.45
C GLY A 430 -17.17 -23.06 -16.53
N ASN A 431 -17.47 -24.33 -16.31
CA ASN A 431 -16.62 -25.25 -15.52
C ASN A 431 -16.68 -26.66 -16.12
N ILE A 432 -15.63 -27.46 -15.91
CA ILE A 432 -15.58 -28.86 -16.31
C ILE A 432 -15.41 -29.75 -15.07
N THR A 433 -16.23 -30.79 -14.96
CA THR A 433 -16.14 -31.80 -13.89
C THR A 433 -16.09 -33.20 -14.47
N VAL A 434 -15.45 -34.13 -13.75
CA VAL A 434 -15.26 -35.50 -14.21
C VAL A 434 -15.60 -36.47 -13.09
N GLU A 435 -16.46 -37.41 -13.42
CA GLU A 435 -16.80 -38.58 -12.58
C GLU A 435 -16.21 -39.82 -13.24
N SER A 436 -15.35 -40.54 -12.53
CA SER A 436 -14.72 -41.75 -13.04
C SER A 436 -14.29 -42.65 -11.91
N ASN A 437 -14.44 -43.98 -12.13
CA ASN A 437 -13.87 -45.03 -11.30
C ASN A 437 -13.26 -46.11 -12.19
N LEU A 438 -12.16 -46.69 -11.73
CA LEU A 438 -11.48 -47.78 -12.47
C LEU A 438 -12.45 -48.92 -12.80
N GLY A 439 -12.52 -49.28 -14.07
CA GLY A 439 -13.33 -50.39 -14.59
C GLY A 439 -14.83 -50.08 -14.78
N THR A 440 -15.30 -48.86 -14.55
CA THR A 440 -16.72 -48.48 -14.70
C THR A 440 -16.97 -47.39 -15.75
N GLY A 441 -15.92 -46.85 -16.34
CA GLY A 441 -16.01 -45.80 -17.33
C GLY A 441 -15.81 -44.37 -16.79
N THR A 442 -16.07 -43.37 -17.63
CA THR A 442 -15.89 -41.95 -17.28
C THR A 442 -17.07 -41.13 -17.78
N THR A 443 -17.49 -40.14 -16.98
CA THR A 443 -18.43 -39.11 -17.40
C THR A 443 -17.73 -37.75 -17.28
N VAL A 444 -17.67 -36.99 -18.36
CA VAL A 444 -17.17 -35.61 -18.41
C VAL A 444 -18.35 -34.68 -18.53
N HIS A 445 -18.52 -33.78 -17.57
CA HIS A 445 -19.57 -32.75 -17.55
C HIS A 445 -18.99 -31.40 -17.93
N LEU A 446 -19.53 -30.78 -18.98
CA LEU A 446 -19.16 -29.45 -19.49
C LEU A 446 -20.27 -28.46 -19.14
N HIS A 447 -20.02 -27.57 -18.21
CA HIS A 447 -20.99 -26.57 -17.74
C HIS A 447 -20.76 -25.26 -18.49
N PHE A 448 -21.83 -24.66 -19.05
CA PHE A 448 -21.80 -23.41 -19.80
C PHE A 448 -22.72 -22.36 -19.20
#